data_d94c93d920e27afe6771fccf35c8e222
#
_entry.id   d94c93d920e27afe6771fccf35c8e222
#
_cell.length_a   1.000
_cell.length_b   1.000
_cell.length_c   1.000
_cell.angle_alpha   90.00
_cell.angle_beta   90.00
_cell.angle_gamma   90.00
#
_symmetry.space_group_name_H-M   'P 1'
#
loop_
_entity.id
_entity.type
_entity.pdbx_description
1 polymer ?
#
loop_
_entity_poly.entity_id
_entity_poly.type
_entity_poly.pdbx_seq_one_letter_code
_entity_poly.pdbx_strand_id
1 'polypeptide(L)'
;MSSSVWNPDNVRDVAESVGIASLADNVVEELARDVDYRLAQVLEEALKFMRHGKRTTLSTHDISHALKVLNVEPLYGYESTRPLRFGEASLGPGQPLYYVEDEEVDFEKLINAPLPKVPREVTFTGMLRSRVRFLDLAMC
;
A
#
# COMPACT_ATOMS: atom_id res chain seq x y z
N MET A 1 19.29 24.30 7.65
CA MET A 1 19.09 23.36 6.54
C MET A 1 18.39 22.15 7.11
N SER A 2 17.14 21.88 6.75
CA SER A 2 16.42 20.68 7.19
C SER A 2 17.05 19.49 6.49
N SER A 3 17.57 18.54 7.25
CA SER A 3 18.04 17.28 6.69
C SER A 3 16.82 16.55 6.12
N SER A 4 16.93 16.03 4.90
CA SER A 4 15.93 15.13 4.32
C SER A 4 15.76 13.92 5.24
N VAL A 5 14.51 13.50 5.45
CA VAL A 5 14.19 12.28 6.20
C VAL A 5 14.49 11.05 5.33
N TRP A 6 14.38 11.20 4.01
CA TRP A 6 14.68 10.16 3.04
C TRP A 6 16.19 10.03 2.84
N ASN A 7 16.73 8.81 2.95
CA ASN A 7 18.15 8.59 2.76
C ASN A 7 18.56 8.84 1.30
N PRO A 8 19.53 9.72 1.03
CA PRO A 8 20.03 9.98 -0.31
C PRO A 8 20.58 8.73 -1.04
N ASP A 9 21.07 7.73 -0.30
CA ASP A 9 21.58 6.50 -0.90
C ASP A 9 20.49 5.71 -1.61
N ASN A 10 19.24 5.72 -1.08
CA ASN A 10 18.11 5.10 -1.75
C ASN A 10 17.81 5.73 -3.14
N VAL A 11 18.08 7.02 -3.30
CA VAL A 11 17.94 7.69 -4.60
C VAL A 11 18.97 7.18 -5.60
N ARG A 12 20.19 6.91 -5.13
CA ARG A 12 21.25 6.33 -5.98
C ARG A 12 20.90 4.90 -6.40
N ASP A 13 20.43 4.08 -5.46
CA ASP A 13 20.02 2.70 -5.73
C ASP A 13 18.89 2.63 -6.78
N VAL A 14 17.90 3.52 -6.64
CA VAL A 14 16.79 3.63 -7.61
C VAL A 14 17.32 4.11 -8.97
N ALA A 15 18.20 5.10 -8.99
CA ALA A 15 18.82 5.60 -10.23
C ALA A 15 19.59 4.50 -10.97
N GLU A 16 20.36 3.70 -10.25
CA GLU A 16 21.09 2.55 -10.79
C GLU A 16 20.12 1.51 -11.37
N SER A 17 19.01 1.22 -10.68
CA SER A 17 17.99 0.29 -11.16
C SER A 17 17.32 0.74 -12.47
N VAL A 18 17.23 2.04 -12.72
CA VAL A 18 16.71 2.64 -13.96
C VAL A 18 17.79 2.76 -15.05
N GLY A 19 19.04 2.43 -14.73
CA GLY A 19 20.17 2.44 -15.67
C GLY A 19 20.97 3.74 -15.68
N ILE A 20 20.84 4.61 -14.68
CA ILE A 20 21.62 5.82 -14.52
C ILE A 20 22.87 5.49 -13.67
N ALA A 21 24.02 5.41 -14.30
CA ALA A 21 25.26 4.95 -13.64
C ALA A 21 25.84 5.92 -12.61
N SER A 22 25.60 7.22 -12.72
CA SER A 22 26.05 8.19 -11.73
C SER A 22 25.16 9.43 -11.68
N LEU A 23 24.89 9.91 -10.47
CA LEU A 23 24.20 11.17 -10.19
C LEU A 23 25.14 12.08 -9.40
N ALA A 24 25.11 13.39 -9.70
CA ALA A 24 25.81 14.39 -8.90
C ALA A 24 25.18 14.50 -7.50
N ASP A 25 25.96 14.70 -6.46
CA ASP A 25 25.48 14.73 -5.06
C ASP A 25 24.42 15.79 -4.82
N ASN A 26 24.55 16.96 -5.42
CA ASN A 26 23.53 18.01 -5.33
C ASN A 26 22.19 17.60 -5.93
N VAL A 27 22.18 16.82 -7.01
CA VAL A 27 20.95 16.30 -7.64
C VAL A 27 20.31 15.24 -6.74
N VAL A 28 21.10 14.37 -6.12
CA VAL A 28 20.63 13.36 -5.17
C VAL A 28 19.93 14.01 -3.97
N GLU A 29 20.53 15.07 -3.40
CA GLU A 29 19.93 15.79 -2.28
C GLU A 29 18.62 16.48 -2.66
N GLU A 30 18.55 17.12 -3.83
CA GLU A 30 17.32 17.78 -4.30
C GLU A 30 16.22 16.75 -4.58
N LEU A 31 16.53 15.61 -5.20
CA LEU A 31 15.58 14.54 -5.41
C LEU A 31 15.08 13.94 -4.09
N ALA A 32 15.95 13.75 -3.11
CA ALA A 32 15.54 13.28 -1.79
C ALA A 32 14.55 14.23 -1.11
N ARG A 33 14.76 15.55 -1.24
CA ARG A 33 13.82 16.55 -0.73
C ARG A 33 12.47 16.54 -1.47
N ASP A 34 12.50 16.35 -2.79
CA ASP A 34 11.26 16.25 -3.57
C ASP A 34 10.47 14.99 -3.19
N VAL A 35 11.14 13.87 -2.94
CA VAL A 35 10.48 12.65 -2.44
C VAL A 35 9.82 12.91 -1.09
N ASP A 36 10.52 13.53 -0.13
CA ASP A 36 9.94 13.90 1.17
C ASP A 36 8.71 14.78 1.02
N TYR A 37 8.77 15.78 0.15
CA TYR A 37 7.65 16.67 -0.12
C TYR A 37 6.45 15.91 -0.72
N ARG A 38 6.68 15.03 -1.67
CA ARG A 38 5.62 14.22 -2.30
C ARG A 38 4.98 13.25 -1.32
N LEU A 39 5.77 12.60 -0.48
CA LEU A 39 5.26 11.72 0.56
C LEU A 39 4.41 12.51 1.57
N ALA A 40 4.87 13.67 2.01
CA ALA A 40 4.10 14.53 2.90
C ALA A 40 2.76 14.95 2.27
N GLN A 41 2.75 15.29 0.99
CA GLN A 41 1.54 15.65 0.25
C GLN A 41 0.54 14.48 0.19
N VAL A 42 1.01 13.27 -0.11
CA VAL A 42 0.15 12.07 -0.13
C VAL A 42 -0.44 11.80 1.26
N LEU A 43 0.37 11.90 2.32
CA LEU A 43 -0.09 11.69 3.69
C LEU A 43 -1.11 12.74 4.12
N GLU A 44 -0.91 14.00 3.75
CA GLU A 44 -1.87 15.07 4.06
C GLU A 44 -3.24 14.81 3.42
N GLU A 45 -3.28 14.43 2.15
CA GLU A 45 -4.53 14.06 1.47
C GLU A 45 -5.16 12.79 2.10
N ALA A 46 -4.36 11.79 2.41
CA ALA A 46 -4.85 10.55 3.03
C ALA A 46 -5.46 10.81 4.44
N LEU A 47 -4.87 11.72 5.22
CA LEU A 47 -5.41 12.14 6.51
C LEU A 47 -6.78 12.81 6.39
N LYS A 48 -7.06 13.51 5.30
CA LYS A 48 -8.40 14.10 5.05
C LYS A 48 -9.44 12.98 4.94
N PHE A 49 -9.16 11.91 4.17
CA PHE A 49 -10.04 10.76 4.04
C PHE A 49 -10.23 10.02 5.36
N MET A 50 -9.15 9.79 6.13
CA MET A 50 -9.22 9.18 7.46
C MET A 50 -10.14 9.98 8.40
N ARG A 51 -9.99 11.32 8.46
CA ARG A 51 -10.80 12.20 9.30
C ARG A 51 -12.26 12.23 8.87
N HIS A 52 -12.55 12.26 7.56
CA HIS A 52 -13.90 12.14 7.03
C HIS A 52 -14.55 10.82 7.40
N GLY A 53 -13.79 9.73 7.42
CA GLY A 53 -14.22 8.43 7.90
C GLY A 53 -14.37 8.32 9.42
N LYS A 54 -14.15 9.40 10.18
CA LYS A 54 -14.18 9.44 11.66
C LYS A 54 -13.32 8.32 12.28
N ARG A 55 -12.18 8.02 11.65
CA ARG A 55 -11.20 7.03 12.11
C ARG A 55 -9.98 7.73 12.69
N THR A 56 -9.26 7.02 13.55
CA THR A 56 -7.99 7.48 14.14
C THR A 56 -6.79 6.77 13.53
N THR A 57 -7.04 5.69 12.76
CA THR A 57 -6.01 4.90 12.09
C THR A 57 -6.09 5.10 10.60
N LEU A 58 -4.95 5.35 9.98
CA LEU A 58 -4.81 5.44 8.52
C LEU A 58 -4.90 4.04 7.92
N SER A 59 -5.64 3.91 6.83
CA SER A 59 -5.77 2.66 6.06
C SER A 59 -5.10 2.79 4.69
N THR A 60 -4.75 1.64 4.10
CA THR A 60 -4.24 1.58 2.71
C THR A 60 -5.25 2.16 1.71
N HIS A 61 -6.53 2.04 2.01
CA HIS A 61 -7.61 2.60 1.20
C HIS A 61 -7.61 4.14 1.16
N ASP A 62 -7.26 4.78 2.28
CA ASP A 62 -7.13 6.24 2.35
C ASP A 62 -5.97 6.73 1.48
N ILE A 63 -4.85 6.01 1.49
CA ILE A 63 -3.70 6.29 0.63
C ILE A 63 -4.06 6.10 -0.84
N SER A 64 -4.78 5.02 -1.18
CA SER A 64 -5.25 4.79 -2.54
C SER A 64 -6.16 5.91 -3.04
N HIS A 65 -7.04 6.44 -2.19
CA HIS A 65 -7.86 7.60 -2.52
C HIS A 65 -7.05 8.89 -2.69
N ALA A 66 -6.07 9.10 -1.81
CA ALA A 66 -5.18 10.26 -1.90
C ALA A 66 -4.39 10.26 -3.21
N LEU A 67 -3.82 9.12 -3.61
CA LEU A 67 -3.11 8.98 -4.88
C LEU A 67 -4.01 9.30 -6.07
N LYS A 68 -5.26 8.83 -6.07
CA LYS A 68 -6.25 9.15 -7.13
C LYS A 68 -6.54 10.65 -7.21
N VAL A 69 -6.66 11.33 -6.07
CA VAL A 69 -6.88 12.79 -6.04
C VAL A 69 -5.68 13.53 -6.59
N LEU A 70 -4.48 13.05 -6.33
CA LEU A 70 -3.23 13.62 -6.84
C LEU A 70 -2.92 13.22 -8.30
N ASN A 71 -3.82 12.48 -8.95
CA ASN A 71 -3.64 11.93 -10.30
C ASN A 71 -2.39 11.04 -10.42
N VAL A 72 -2.07 10.33 -9.34
CA VAL A 72 -1.02 9.32 -9.30
C VAL A 72 -1.69 7.94 -9.33
N GLU A 73 -1.12 7.01 -10.07
CA GLU A 73 -1.64 5.64 -10.13
C GLU A 73 -1.57 5.00 -8.73
N PRO A 74 -2.69 4.44 -8.22
CA PRO A 74 -2.70 3.79 -6.92
C PRO A 74 -1.90 2.49 -6.95
N LEU A 75 -1.35 2.13 -5.80
CA LEU A 75 -0.69 0.85 -5.60
C LEU A 75 -1.75 -0.24 -5.39
N TYR A 76 -1.64 -1.34 -6.13
CA TYR A 76 -2.53 -2.49 -6.05
C TYR A 76 -1.89 -3.61 -5.22
N GLY A 77 -2.73 -4.49 -4.67
CA GLY A 77 -2.28 -5.66 -3.91
C GLY A 77 -2.07 -5.44 -2.41
N TYR A 78 -2.27 -4.21 -1.91
CA TYR A 78 -2.16 -3.91 -0.49
C TYR A 78 -3.55 -3.79 0.14
N GLU A 79 -3.94 -4.78 0.95
CA GLU A 79 -5.18 -4.77 1.71
C GLU A 79 -4.91 -4.51 3.19
N SER A 80 -5.71 -3.62 3.80
CA SER A 80 -5.65 -3.35 5.25
C SER A 80 -6.22 -4.47 6.11
N THR A 81 -6.98 -5.39 5.51
CA THR A 81 -7.63 -6.51 6.20
C THR A 81 -6.72 -7.74 6.33
N ARG A 82 -5.67 -7.81 5.53
CA ARG A 82 -4.70 -8.91 5.57
C ARG A 82 -3.33 -8.36 5.96
N PRO A 83 -2.80 -8.73 7.14
CA PRO A 83 -1.44 -8.36 7.48
C PRO A 83 -0.48 -9.06 6.51
N LEU A 84 0.45 -8.29 5.95
CA LEU A 84 1.53 -8.83 5.13
C LEU A 84 2.37 -9.77 6.00
N ARG A 85 2.61 -10.98 5.50
CA ARG A 85 3.58 -11.90 6.07
C ARG A 85 4.87 -11.77 5.32
N PHE A 86 5.96 -11.63 6.05
CA PHE A 86 7.29 -11.54 5.47
C PHE A 86 8.04 -12.83 5.77
N GLY A 87 8.51 -13.50 4.73
CA GLY A 87 9.48 -14.58 4.83
C GLY A 87 10.90 -14.02 4.79
N GLU A 88 11.83 -14.73 5.41
CA GLU A 88 13.25 -14.40 5.39
C GLU A 88 13.99 -15.49 4.62
N ALA A 89 14.74 -15.08 3.60
CA ALA A 89 15.64 -15.96 2.85
C ALA A 89 17.08 -15.47 2.99
N SER A 90 18.03 -16.39 3.12
CA SER A 90 19.44 -16.06 3.14
C SER A 90 20.02 -16.20 1.74
N LEU A 91 20.50 -15.10 1.17
CA LEU A 91 21.20 -15.07 -0.12
C LEU A 91 22.72 -15.28 0.01
N GLY A 92 23.22 -15.46 1.25
CA GLY A 92 24.64 -15.60 1.53
C GLY A 92 24.98 -15.14 2.94
N PRO A 93 26.23 -15.27 3.39
CA PRO A 93 26.63 -14.87 4.72
C PRO A 93 26.46 -13.36 4.92
N GLY A 94 25.49 -12.97 5.73
CA GLY A 94 25.33 -11.61 6.25
C GLY A 94 24.29 -10.72 5.60
N GLN A 95 23.53 -11.19 4.62
CA GLN A 95 22.43 -10.37 4.05
C GLN A 95 21.10 -11.14 4.06
N PRO A 96 20.20 -10.86 4.99
CA PRO A 96 18.83 -11.37 4.95
C PRO A 96 18.04 -10.69 3.84
N LEU A 97 17.39 -11.47 2.98
CA LEU A 97 16.40 -10.99 2.03
C LEU A 97 15.00 -11.21 2.60
N TYR A 98 14.25 -10.14 2.72
CA TYR A 98 12.84 -10.22 3.11
C TYR A 98 11.96 -10.21 1.87
N TYR A 99 11.03 -11.14 1.79
CA TYR A 99 10.03 -11.20 0.71
C TYR A 99 8.63 -11.31 1.30
N VAL A 100 7.65 -10.86 0.55
CA VAL A 100 6.24 -11.02 0.94
C VAL A 100 5.82 -12.45 0.61
N GLU A 101 5.34 -13.18 1.62
CA GLU A 101 4.79 -14.51 1.42
C GLU A 101 3.41 -14.43 0.78
N ASP A 102 3.25 -15.10 -0.36
CA ASP A 102 1.94 -15.31 -0.98
C ASP A 102 1.16 -16.35 -0.19
N GLU A 103 -0.11 -16.06 0.07
CA GLU A 103 -1.02 -17.00 0.72
C GLU A 103 -1.56 -17.97 -0.33
N GLU A 104 -1.23 -19.26 -0.18
CA GLU A 104 -1.80 -20.29 -1.03
C GLU A 104 -3.30 -20.41 -0.74
N VAL A 105 -4.11 -20.19 -1.77
CA VAL A 105 -5.56 -20.31 -1.71
C VAL A 105 -5.95 -21.72 -2.15
N ASP A 106 -6.51 -22.49 -1.21
CA ASP A 106 -7.05 -23.81 -1.48
C ASP A 106 -8.39 -23.67 -2.22
N PHE A 107 -8.35 -23.83 -3.54
CA PHE A 107 -9.53 -23.73 -4.39
C PHE A 107 -10.58 -24.81 -4.08
N GLU A 108 -10.16 -25.99 -3.65
CA GLU A 108 -11.08 -27.07 -3.29
C GLU A 108 -11.92 -26.69 -2.07
N LYS A 109 -11.31 -26.10 -1.06
CA LYS A 109 -12.01 -25.53 0.09
C LYS A 109 -12.96 -24.40 -0.29
N LEU A 110 -12.55 -23.54 -1.23
CA LEU A 110 -13.34 -22.41 -1.69
C LEU A 110 -14.59 -22.87 -2.45
N ILE A 111 -14.46 -23.86 -3.35
CA ILE A 111 -15.55 -24.41 -4.14
C ILE A 111 -16.55 -25.16 -3.25
N ASN A 112 -16.07 -25.90 -2.25
CA ASN A 112 -16.90 -26.66 -1.34
C ASN A 112 -17.41 -25.85 -0.14
N ALA A 113 -17.00 -24.58 -0.01
CA ALA A 113 -17.47 -23.73 1.07
C ALA A 113 -18.99 -23.45 0.92
N PRO A 114 -19.77 -23.56 2.02
CA PRO A 114 -21.17 -23.25 1.99
C PRO A 114 -21.38 -21.78 1.63
N LEU A 115 -22.35 -21.51 0.75
CA LEU A 115 -22.71 -20.14 0.37
C LEU A 115 -23.00 -19.28 1.61
N PRO A 116 -22.55 -18.03 1.64
CA PRO A 116 -22.81 -17.13 2.75
C PRO A 116 -24.33 -16.92 2.90
N LYS A 117 -24.81 -16.99 4.15
CA LYS A 117 -26.23 -16.78 4.44
C LYS A 117 -26.62 -15.35 4.10
N VAL A 118 -27.52 -15.19 3.17
CA VAL A 118 -28.10 -13.88 2.83
C VAL A 118 -29.01 -13.44 3.98
N PRO A 119 -28.83 -12.25 4.58
CA PRO A 119 -29.72 -11.76 5.63
C PRO A 119 -31.12 -11.53 5.06
N ARG A 120 -32.17 -11.95 5.83
CA ARG A 120 -33.58 -11.81 5.43
C ARG A 120 -34.01 -10.35 5.34
N GLU A 121 -33.42 -9.48 6.11
CA GLU A 121 -33.71 -8.06 6.12
C GLU A 121 -32.43 -7.29 5.82
N VAL A 122 -32.47 -6.48 4.78
CA VAL A 122 -31.35 -5.62 4.38
C VAL A 122 -31.75 -4.20 4.73
N THR A 123 -31.29 -3.72 5.88
CA THR A 123 -31.36 -2.28 6.18
C THR A 123 -30.41 -1.52 5.27
N PHE A 124 -30.77 -0.29 4.90
CA PHE A 124 -29.96 0.54 3.99
C PHE A 124 -28.50 0.68 4.47
N THR A 125 -28.29 0.74 5.78
CA THR A 125 -26.97 0.76 6.41
C THR A 125 -26.21 -0.57 6.27
N GLY A 126 -26.93 -1.70 6.30
CA GLY A 126 -26.37 -3.03 6.07
C GLY A 126 -26.01 -3.27 4.60
N MET A 127 -26.76 -2.66 3.69
CA MET A 127 -26.52 -2.76 2.24
C MET A 127 -25.21 -2.07 1.84
N LEU A 128 -24.90 -0.91 2.42
CA LEU A 128 -23.64 -0.24 2.20
C LEU A 128 -22.45 -1.06 2.73
N ARG A 129 -22.62 -1.72 3.87
CA ARG A 129 -21.58 -2.54 4.49
C ARG A 129 -21.36 -3.86 3.74
N SER A 130 -22.42 -4.47 3.21
CA SER A 130 -22.32 -5.69 2.40
C SER A 130 -21.80 -5.40 0.99
N ARG A 131 -22.12 -4.23 0.41
CA ARG A 131 -21.61 -3.83 -0.91
C ARG A 131 -20.11 -3.59 -0.90
N VAL A 132 -19.58 -3.04 0.20
CA VAL A 132 -18.13 -2.89 0.37
C VAL A 132 -17.45 -4.27 0.43
N ARG A 133 -18.04 -5.25 1.13
CA ARG A 133 -17.50 -6.62 1.16
C ARG A 133 -17.60 -7.38 -0.17
N PHE A 134 -18.64 -7.11 -0.98
CA PHE A 134 -18.78 -7.75 -2.30
C PHE A 134 -17.83 -7.16 -3.35
N LEU A 135 -17.50 -5.89 -3.25
CA LEU A 135 -16.50 -5.26 -4.12
C LEU A 135 -15.08 -5.74 -3.80
N ASP A 136 -14.80 -6.03 -2.53
CA ASP A 136 -13.51 -6.63 -2.12
C ASP A 136 -13.32 -8.07 -2.62
N LEU A 137 -14.43 -8.81 -2.87
CA LEU A 137 -14.41 -10.17 -3.42
C LEU A 137 -14.40 -10.22 -4.96
N ALA A 138 -14.78 -9.13 -5.63
CA ALA A 138 -14.85 -9.06 -7.09
C ALA A 138 -13.61 -8.41 -7.75
N MET A 139 -12.62 -8.00 -6.94
CA MET A 139 -11.37 -7.40 -7.40
C MET A 139 -10.14 -8.23 -6.99
N CYS A 140 -10.31 -9.54 -6.81
CA CYS A 140 -9.21 -10.52 -6.80
C CYS A 140 -9.17 -11.27 -8.12
#